data_b5a412a2311f19dc4f111cc261c70632
#
_entry.id   b5a412a2311f19dc4f111cc261c70632
#
_cell.length_a   1.000
_cell.length_b   1.000
_cell.length_c   1.000
_cell.angle_alpha   90.00
_cell.angle_beta   90.00
_cell.angle_gamma   90.00
#
_symmetry.space_group_name_H-M   'P 1'
#
loop_
_entity.id
_entity.type
_entity.pdbx_description
1 polymer ?
#
loop_
_entity_poly.entity_id
_entity_poly.type
_entity_poly.pdbx_seq_one_letter_code
_entity_poly.pdbx_strand_id
1 'polypeptide(L)'
;MRYRIKKHPKQIDFITDSAGTHSYHVGEAPDFRTIRMCHENGISSEGITARQFSKEDFGKFDLLLGMDKKHVAFMKEAATPQDHPKIHLFMEYAGLGKLDVPDPYYGEMEDFLQVYEMVSKGTESILDMITREIQQTSAAEE
;
A
#
# COMPACT_ATOMS: atom_id res chain seq x y z
N MET A 1 5.36 2.34 -3.05
CA MET A 1 6.08 2.43 -1.74
C MET A 1 7.56 2.11 -1.84
N ARG A 2 7.98 1.00 -2.48
CA ARG A 2 9.41 0.63 -2.62
C ARG A 2 10.30 1.76 -3.14
N TYR A 3 9.83 2.51 -4.15
CA TYR A 3 10.53 3.66 -4.70
C TYR A 3 10.78 4.74 -3.63
N ARG A 4 9.74 5.08 -2.87
CA ARG A 4 9.81 6.11 -1.82
C ARG A 4 10.72 5.67 -0.67
N ILE A 5 10.74 4.40 -0.32
CA ILE A 5 11.63 3.85 0.70
C ILE A 5 13.10 4.06 0.29
N LYS A 6 13.44 3.75 -0.96
CA LYS A 6 14.81 3.95 -1.48
C LYS A 6 15.24 5.40 -1.48
N LYS A 7 14.29 6.33 -1.67
CA LYS A 7 14.56 7.78 -1.71
C LYS A 7 14.44 8.45 -0.35
N HIS A 8 13.93 7.75 0.66
CA HIS A 8 13.75 8.33 1.97
C HIS A 8 15.12 8.62 2.62
N PRO A 9 15.30 9.82 3.25
CA PRO A 9 16.59 10.18 3.85
C PRO A 9 17.01 9.29 5.02
N LYS A 10 16.07 8.60 5.64
CA LYS A 10 16.35 7.68 6.74
C LYS A 10 16.19 6.23 6.26
N GLN A 11 17.24 5.45 6.41
CA GLN A 11 17.29 4.06 5.98
C GLN A 11 16.76 3.17 7.08
N ILE A 12 15.51 2.73 6.93
CA ILE A 12 14.85 1.75 7.78
C ILE A 12 14.52 0.55 6.91
N ASP A 13 14.69 -0.65 7.46
CA ASP A 13 14.38 -1.89 6.75
C ASP A 13 12.87 -2.10 6.68
N PHE A 14 12.31 -1.89 5.49
CA PHE A 14 10.92 -2.15 5.19
C PHE A 14 10.80 -3.37 4.26
N ILE A 15 9.84 -4.23 4.58
CA ILE A 15 9.41 -5.29 3.68
C ILE A 15 8.02 -4.90 3.20
N THR A 16 7.88 -4.68 1.89
CA THR A 16 6.62 -4.25 1.29
C THR A 16 6.16 -5.25 0.24
N ASP A 17 4.85 -5.46 0.19
CA ASP A 17 4.23 -6.32 -0.80
C ASP A 17 2.82 -5.82 -1.08
N SER A 18 2.20 -6.37 -2.12
CA SER A 18 0.82 -6.07 -2.49
C SER A 18 0.08 -7.35 -2.85
N ALA A 19 -1.23 -7.34 -2.65
CA ALA A 19 -2.09 -8.48 -2.96
C ALA A 19 -3.49 -8.00 -3.31
N GLY A 20 -4.23 -8.80 -4.06
CA GLY A 20 -5.62 -8.54 -4.38
C GLY A 20 -6.56 -9.44 -3.60
N THR A 21 -7.81 -9.01 -3.43
CA THR A 21 -8.87 -9.79 -2.78
C THR A 21 -9.47 -10.84 -3.72
N HIS A 22 -9.25 -10.70 -5.03
CA HIS A 22 -9.74 -11.62 -6.06
C HIS A 22 -8.58 -12.32 -6.77
N SER A 23 -8.86 -13.48 -7.35
CA SER A 23 -7.87 -14.33 -8.02
C SER A 23 -7.80 -14.13 -9.55
N TYR A 24 -8.61 -13.25 -10.12
CA TYR A 24 -8.78 -13.14 -11.58
C TYR A 24 -7.50 -12.85 -12.35
N HIS A 25 -6.57 -12.11 -11.76
CA HIS A 25 -5.36 -11.64 -12.44
C HIS A 25 -4.07 -12.16 -11.80
N VAL A 26 -4.16 -13.21 -10.98
CA VAL A 26 -2.98 -13.79 -10.31
C VAL A 26 -1.90 -14.15 -11.35
N GLY A 27 -0.67 -13.70 -11.10
CA GLY A 27 0.47 -13.92 -11.99
C GLY A 27 0.59 -12.90 -13.12
N GLU A 28 -0.41 -12.07 -13.34
CA GLU A 28 -0.36 -11.05 -14.39
C GLU A 28 0.49 -9.85 -13.96
N ALA A 29 1.10 -9.20 -14.97
CA ALA A 29 1.75 -7.91 -14.78
C ALA A 29 0.71 -6.83 -14.48
N PRO A 30 1.11 -5.67 -13.91
CA PRO A 30 0.21 -4.53 -13.76
C PRO A 30 -0.39 -4.09 -15.10
N ASP A 31 -1.55 -3.43 -15.06
CA ASP A 31 -2.15 -2.79 -16.22
C ASP A 31 -1.10 -1.89 -16.90
N PHE A 32 -1.03 -1.92 -18.24
CA PHE A 32 0.00 -1.20 -18.95
C PHE A 32 -0.08 0.31 -18.72
N ARG A 33 -1.26 0.86 -18.42
CA ARG A 33 -1.44 2.27 -18.08
C ARG A 33 -0.76 2.60 -16.74
N THR A 34 -0.81 1.69 -15.79
CA THR A 34 -0.07 1.81 -14.53
C THR A 34 1.44 1.75 -14.77
N ILE A 35 1.89 0.83 -15.60
CA ILE A 35 3.31 0.70 -15.98
C ILE A 35 3.80 2.00 -16.62
N ARG A 36 3.03 2.54 -17.55
CA ARG A 36 3.34 3.80 -18.24
C ARG A 36 3.40 4.97 -17.27
N MET A 37 2.41 5.08 -16.38
CA MET A 37 2.36 6.15 -15.38
C MET A 37 3.59 6.09 -14.46
N CYS A 38 3.97 4.91 -14.00
CA CYS A 38 5.15 4.72 -13.17
C CYS A 38 6.43 5.07 -13.94
N HIS A 39 6.56 4.60 -15.17
CA HIS A 39 7.72 4.88 -16.02
C HIS A 39 7.91 6.37 -16.27
N GLU A 40 6.84 7.09 -16.58
CA GLU A 40 6.87 8.55 -16.79
C GLU A 40 7.33 9.30 -15.52
N ASN A 41 7.15 8.70 -14.35
CA ASN A 41 7.56 9.28 -13.07
C ASN A 41 8.86 8.64 -12.52
N GLY A 42 9.58 7.89 -13.34
CA GLY A 42 10.86 7.30 -12.97
C GLY A 42 10.76 6.10 -12.03
N ILE A 43 9.58 5.49 -11.93
CA ILE A 43 9.31 4.35 -11.01
C ILE A 43 9.30 3.05 -11.82
N SER A 44 10.13 2.09 -11.42
CA SER A 44 10.14 0.76 -12.02
C SER A 44 8.98 -0.09 -11.53
N SER A 45 8.31 -0.76 -12.47
CA SER A 45 7.32 -1.80 -12.18
C SER A 45 7.85 -3.21 -12.43
N GLU A 46 9.15 -3.35 -12.68
CA GLU A 46 9.78 -4.63 -12.97
C GLU A 46 9.60 -5.61 -11.82
N GLY A 47 9.26 -6.86 -12.16
CA GLY A 47 9.08 -7.94 -11.20
C GLY A 47 7.78 -7.91 -10.41
N ILE A 48 6.89 -6.94 -10.68
CA ILE A 48 5.59 -6.87 -9.99
C ILE A 48 4.56 -7.69 -10.76
N THR A 49 3.98 -8.68 -10.08
CA THR A 49 2.88 -9.48 -10.59
C THR A 49 1.77 -9.56 -9.55
N ALA A 50 0.53 -9.75 -10.02
CA ALA A 50 -0.60 -9.88 -9.12
C ALA A 50 -0.53 -11.20 -8.33
N ARG A 51 -0.83 -11.13 -7.04
CA ARG A 51 -1.05 -12.30 -6.19
C ARG A 51 -2.32 -12.11 -5.38
N GLN A 52 -2.89 -13.21 -4.91
CA GLN A 52 -4.06 -13.16 -4.05
C GLN A 52 -3.64 -13.01 -2.59
N PHE A 53 -4.40 -12.20 -1.85
CA PHE A 53 -4.26 -12.09 -0.40
C PHE A 53 -4.53 -13.44 0.26
N SER A 54 -3.73 -13.80 1.26
CA SER A 54 -3.91 -15.03 2.02
C SER A 54 -3.86 -14.75 3.53
N LYS A 55 -4.38 -15.68 4.33
CA LYS A 55 -4.38 -15.55 5.79
C LYS A 55 -2.99 -15.52 6.40
N GLU A 56 -2.00 -16.10 5.73
CA GLU A 56 -0.61 -16.05 6.18
C GLU A 56 -0.05 -14.62 6.17
N ASP A 57 -0.63 -13.73 5.37
CA ASP A 57 -0.23 -12.31 5.33
C ASP A 57 -0.39 -11.62 6.68
N PHE A 58 -1.37 -12.04 7.49
CA PHE A 58 -1.56 -11.48 8.83
C PHE A 58 -0.36 -11.74 9.76
N GLY A 59 0.29 -12.88 9.59
CA GLY A 59 1.48 -13.20 10.38
C GLY A 59 2.79 -12.63 9.84
N LYS A 60 2.82 -12.28 8.56
CA LYS A 60 4.03 -11.79 7.88
C LYS A 60 4.20 -10.28 7.96
N PHE A 61 3.11 -9.54 8.04
CA PHE A 61 3.15 -8.07 7.95
C PHE A 61 2.62 -7.41 9.23
N ASP A 62 3.27 -6.34 9.62
CA ASP A 62 2.88 -5.55 10.80
C ASP A 62 1.74 -4.58 10.47
N LEU A 63 1.56 -4.23 9.21
CA LEU A 63 0.58 -3.25 8.74
C LEU A 63 -0.05 -3.74 7.44
N LEU A 64 -1.39 -3.80 7.43
CA LEU A 64 -2.17 -4.21 6.27
C LEU A 64 -3.11 -3.06 5.90
N LEU A 65 -2.95 -2.58 4.66
CA LEU A 65 -3.66 -1.40 4.17
C LEU A 65 -4.61 -1.79 3.04
N GLY A 66 -5.89 -1.54 3.25
CA GLY A 66 -6.91 -1.65 2.20
C GLY A 66 -6.98 -0.35 1.41
N MET A 67 -7.03 -0.44 0.10
CA MET A 67 -7.15 0.73 -0.75
C MET A 67 -8.55 1.34 -0.67
N ASP A 68 -9.56 0.52 -0.42
CA ASP A 68 -10.93 0.96 -0.21
C ASP A 68 -11.57 0.26 1.01
N LYS A 69 -12.76 0.72 1.38
CA LYS A 69 -13.49 0.18 2.53
C LYS A 69 -13.87 -1.29 2.36
N LYS A 70 -14.07 -1.74 1.13
CA LYS A 70 -14.38 -3.15 0.83
C LYS A 70 -13.17 -4.04 1.13
N HIS A 71 -11.98 -3.60 0.78
CA HIS A 71 -10.74 -4.31 1.10
C HIS A 71 -10.55 -4.43 2.62
N VAL A 72 -10.79 -3.36 3.34
CA VAL A 72 -10.70 -3.36 4.81
C VAL A 72 -11.71 -4.33 5.42
N ALA A 73 -12.96 -4.30 4.97
CA ALA A 73 -13.99 -5.22 5.44
C ALA A 73 -13.63 -6.68 5.14
N PHE A 74 -13.14 -6.96 3.95
CA PHE A 74 -12.68 -8.30 3.55
C PHE A 74 -11.58 -8.82 4.49
N MET A 75 -10.58 -8.00 4.76
CA MET A 75 -9.49 -8.40 5.65
C MET A 75 -9.97 -8.60 7.09
N LYS A 76 -10.82 -7.71 7.61
CA LYS A 76 -11.37 -7.84 8.97
C LYS A 76 -12.21 -9.10 9.15
N GLU A 77 -12.97 -9.47 8.13
CA GLU A 77 -13.77 -10.71 8.16
C GLU A 77 -12.87 -11.96 8.20
N ALA A 78 -11.76 -11.93 7.47
CA ALA A 78 -10.81 -13.05 7.41
C ALA A 78 -9.88 -13.13 8.63
N ALA A 79 -9.69 -12.03 9.34
CA ALA A 79 -8.73 -11.92 10.43
C ALA A 79 -9.27 -12.44 11.76
N THR A 80 -8.36 -12.90 12.63
CA THR A 80 -8.66 -13.10 14.04
C THR A 80 -8.68 -11.74 14.75
N PRO A 81 -9.33 -11.61 15.94
CA PRO A 81 -9.34 -10.37 16.70
C PRO A 81 -7.95 -9.79 16.98
N GLN A 82 -6.94 -10.63 17.11
CA GLN A 82 -5.55 -10.19 17.36
C GLN A 82 -4.98 -9.38 16.19
N ASP A 83 -5.43 -9.64 14.97
CA ASP A 83 -4.89 -9.00 13.77
C ASP A 83 -5.69 -7.77 13.34
N HIS A 84 -6.86 -7.53 13.91
CA HIS A 84 -7.69 -6.34 13.60
C HIS A 84 -6.93 -5.01 13.75
N PRO A 85 -6.11 -4.79 14.79
CA PRO A 85 -5.36 -3.54 14.94
C PRO A 85 -4.35 -3.26 13.82
N LYS A 86 -3.97 -4.28 13.03
CA LYS A 86 -3.04 -4.12 11.90
C LYS A 86 -3.73 -3.60 10.64
N ILE A 87 -5.06 -3.68 10.58
CA ILE A 87 -5.85 -3.44 9.36
C ILE A 87 -6.36 -2.00 9.35
N HIS A 88 -6.02 -1.27 8.29
CA HIS A 88 -6.42 0.13 8.14
C HIS A 88 -6.78 0.46 6.69
N LEU A 89 -7.60 1.49 6.52
CA LEU A 89 -7.83 2.11 5.22
C LEU A 89 -6.61 2.96 4.87
N PHE A 90 -6.07 2.78 3.68
CA PHE A 90 -4.82 3.43 3.26
C PHE A 90 -4.85 4.96 3.45
N MET A 91 -5.87 5.62 2.91
CA MET A 91 -5.96 7.08 2.99
C MET A 91 -6.19 7.57 4.41
N GLU A 92 -6.99 6.86 5.20
CA GLU A 92 -7.24 7.21 6.60
C GLU A 92 -5.96 7.06 7.44
N TYR A 93 -5.22 5.97 7.25
CA TYR A 93 -3.95 5.75 7.95
C TYR A 93 -2.92 6.82 7.61
N ALA A 94 -2.94 7.28 6.36
CA ALA A 94 -2.08 8.38 5.90
C ALA A 94 -2.48 9.75 6.45
N GLY A 95 -3.61 9.85 7.16
CA GLY A 95 -4.11 11.12 7.69
C GLY A 95 -4.78 12.00 6.64
N LEU A 96 -5.19 11.42 5.52
CA LEU A 96 -5.77 12.17 4.39
C LEU A 96 -7.30 12.02 4.31
N GLY A 97 -7.93 11.45 5.32
CA GLY A 97 -9.38 11.28 5.41
C GLY A 97 -9.85 9.86 5.13
N LYS A 98 -11.12 9.58 5.47
CA LYS A 98 -11.73 8.26 5.25
C LYS A 98 -12.15 8.08 3.80
N LEU A 99 -11.17 8.13 2.90
CA LEU A 99 -11.37 8.10 1.45
C LEU A 99 -10.90 6.77 0.88
N ASP A 100 -11.64 6.27 -0.10
CA ASP A 100 -11.22 5.15 -0.91
C ASP A 100 -10.26 5.63 -2.00
N VAL A 101 -9.23 4.82 -2.29
CA VAL A 101 -8.48 4.97 -3.54
C VAL A 101 -9.28 4.23 -4.61
N PRO A 102 -9.81 4.93 -5.61
CA PRO A 102 -10.66 4.29 -6.62
C PRO A 102 -9.85 3.34 -7.51
N ASP A 103 -10.53 2.32 -8.05
CA ASP A 103 -9.93 1.44 -9.04
C ASP A 103 -10.11 2.07 -10.43
N PRO A 104 -9.02 2.44 -11.13
CA PRO A 104 -9.13 3.10 -12.42
C PRO A 104 -9.23 2.14 -13.61
N TYR A 105 -9.39 0.85 -13.38
CA TYR A 105 -9.32 -0.18 -14.42
C TYR A 105 -10.25 0.08 -15.62
N TYR A 106 -11.47 0.52 -15.35
CA TYR A 106 -12.46 0.87 -16.39
C TYR A 106 -12.44 2.35 -16.76
N GLY A 107 -11.48 3.12 -16.23
CA GLY A 107 -11.36 4.54 -16.49
C GLY A 107 -10.34 4.89 -17.56
N GLU A 108 -10.05 6.19 -17.65
CA GLU A 108 -9.10 6.75 -18.60
C GLU A 108 -7.76 7.09 -17.91
N MET A 109 -6.79 7.61 -18.68
CA MET A 109 -5.48 7.98 -18.12
C MET A 109 -5.57 9.01 -17.00
N GLU A 110 -6.55 9.91 -17.04
CA GLU A 110 -6.77 10.90 -15.98
C GLU A 110 -7.11 10.22 -14.65
N ASP A 111 -7.86 9.12 -14.69
CA ASP A 111 -8.21 8.36 -13.49
C ASP A 111 -6.98 7.66 -12.91
N PHE A 112 -6.08 7.17 -13.75
CA PHE A 112 -4.80 6.61 -13.30
C PHE A 112 -3.92 7.68 -12.69
N LEU A 113 -3.89 8.88 -13.24
CA LEU A 113 -3.14 10.02 -12.69
C LEU A 113 -3.67 10.39 -11.30
N GLN A 114 -4.99 10.45 -11.13
CA GLN A 114 -5.61 10.73 -9.83
C GLN A 114 -5.20 9.71 -8.78
N VAL A 115 -5.28 8.42 -9.13
CA VAL A 115 -4.86 7.32 -8.25
C VAL A 115 -3.37 7.43 -7.91
N TYR A 116 -2.54 7.72 -8.91
CA TYR A 116 -1.11 7.92 -8.70
C TYR A 116 -0.84 9.02 -7.67
N GLU A 117 -1.51 10.15 -7.80
CA GLU A 117 -1.36 11.28 -6.87
C GLU A 117 -1.80 10.93 -5.45
N MET A 118 -2.94 10.26 -5.31
CA MET A 118 -3.44 9.82 -4.00
C MET A 118 -2.46 8.83 -3.34
N VAL A 119 -2.02 7.83 -4.08
CA VAL A 119 -1.10 6.80 -3.57
C VAL A 119 0.27 7.41 -3.26
N SER A 120 0.75 8.32 -4.07
CA SER A 120 2.03 8.99 -3.86
C SER A 120 2.03 9.82 -2.57
N LYS A 121 1.00 10.63 -2.36
CA LYS A 121 0.83 11.42 -1.13
C LYS A 121 0.65 10.54 0.11
N GLY A 122 -0.19 9.53 -0.01
CA GLY A 122 -0.45 8.60 1.09
C GLY A 122 0.81 7.84 1.50
N THR A 123 1.56 7.36 0.53
CA THR A 123 2.81 6.64 0.78
C THR A 123 3.83 7.51 1.49
N GLU A 124 4.02 8.74 1.03
CA GLU A 124 4.93 9.68 1.66
C GLU A 124 4.55 9.96 3.11
N SER A 125 3.28 10.23 3.36
CA SER A 125 2.76 10.48 4.71
C SER A 125 2.95 9.27 5.62
N ILE A 126 2.63 8.07 5.15
CA ILE A 126 2.77 6.82 5.92
C ILE A 126 4.23 6.56 6.27
N LEU A 127 5.14 6.70 5.32
CA LEU A 127 6.57 6.50 5.57
C LEU A 127 7.11 7.47 6.60
N ASP A 128 6.71 8.74 6.54
CA ASP A 128 7.12 9.74 7.52
C ASP A 128 6.59 9.41 8.92
N MET A 129 5.34 8.99 9.03
CA MET A 129 4.73 8.58 10.29
C MET A 129 5.45 7.39 10.92
N ILE A 130 5.67 6.33 10.14
CA ILE A 130 6.33 5.12 10.62
C ILE A 130 7.76 5.43 11.05
N THR A 131 8.48 6.21 10.25
CA THR A 131 9.84 6.62 10.56
C THR A 131 9.93 7.37 11.88
N ARG A 132 9.01 8.29 12.14
CA ARG A 132 8.95 9.02 13.41
C ARG A 132 8.66 8.11 14.59
N GLU A 133 7.71 7.19 14.46
CA GLU A 133 7.37 6.22 15.50
C GLU A 133 8.56 5.34 15.87
N ILE A 134 9.27 4.82 14.89
CA ILE A 134 10.45 3.99 15.11
C ILE A 134 11.56 4.79 15.81
N GLN A 135 11.78 6.04 15.41
CA GLN A 135 12.77 6.90 16.02
C GLN A 135 12.44 7.25 17.46
N GLN A 136 11.18 7.55 17.77
CA GLN A 136 10.73 7.82 19.12
C GLN A 136 10.91 6.60 20.03
N THR A 137 10.60 5.40 19.52
CA THR A 137 10.82 4.15 20.26
C THR A 137 12.30 3.92 20.51
N SER A 138 13.17 4.10 19.53
CA SER A 138 14.62 3.98 19.70
C SER A 138 15.18 5.00 20.70
N ALA A 139 14.71 6.24 20.66
CA ALA A 139 15.12 7.28 21.62
C ALA A 139 14.65 6.96 23.04
N ALA A 140 13.49 6.33 23.20
CA ALA A 140 12.96 5.94 24.51
C ALA A 140 13.73 4.76 25.12
N GLU A 141 14.37 3.93 24.31
CA GLU A 141 15.20 2.79 24.76
C GLU A 141 16.61 3.21 25.15
N GLU A 142 17.06 4.36 24.70
CA GLU A 142 18.35 4.94 25.07
C GLU A 142 18.28 5.67 26.40
#